data_7e6003857c1c388d552f9861db1a2b20
#
_entry.id   7e6003857c1c388d552f9861db1a2b20
#
_cell.length_a   1.000
_cell.length_b   1.000
_cell.length_c   1.000
_cell.angle_alpha   90.00
_cell.angle_beta   90.00
_cell.angle_gamma   90.00
#
_symmetry.space_group_name_H-M   'P 1'
#
loop_
_entity.id
_entity.type
_entity.pdbx_description
1 polymer ?
#
loop_
_entity_poly.entity_id
_entity_poly.type
_entity_poly.pdbx_seq_one_letter_code
_entity_poly.pdbx_strand_id
1 'polypeptide(L)'
;LSETAWTLLDPMPDVLARGRHAEPASSAGALRAKVFGARLDDAQYLALVQDVMESRLSDLELAAFVTASAGDRLDHAETTALTRAMITVGQRLDWGDGPVLDKHCVGGLPGNRTTPIVVAIVAALGYRIPKTSSRAITSPAGTADTMEVMA
;
A
#
# COMPACT_ATOMS: atom_id res chain seq x y z
N LEU A 1 12.03 5.06 -28.82
CA LEU A 1 11.76 5.18 -27.38
C LEU A 1 11.39 6.63 -27.07
N SER A 2 10.38 6.87 -26.25
CA SER A 2 10.09 8.21 -25.76
C SER A 2 11.20 8.67 -24.81
N GLU A 3 11.35 9.97 -24.64
CA GLU A 3 12.33 10.56 -23.72
C GLU A 3 12.13 10.04 -22.27
N THR A 4 10.88 9.90 -21.85
CA THR A 4 10.50 9.31 -20.57
C THR A 4 10.94 7.85 -20.44
N ALA A 5 10.73 7.03 -21.48
CA ALA A 5 11.17 5.63 -21.44
C ALA A 5 12.69 5.52 -21.42
N TRP A 6 13.40 6.44 -22.10
CA TRP A 6 14.85 6.51 -22.06
C TRP A 6 15.38 6.86 -20.68
N THR A 7 14.78 7.85 -20.04
CA THR A 7 15.12 8.26 -18.67
C THR A 7 14.86 7.15 -17.64
N LEU A 8 13.74 6.42 -17.77
CA LEU A 8 13.40 5.31 -16.88
C LEU A 8 14.32 4.09 -17.04
N LEU A 9 14.82 3.85 -18.25
CA LEU A 9 15.73 2.74 -18.51
C LEU A 9 17.15 3.01 -18.02
N ASP A 10 17.53 4.28 -17.84
CA ASP A 10 18.89 4.72 -17.48
C ASP A 10 19.95 3.87 -18.19
N PRO A 11 19.92 3.79 -19.55
CA PRO A 11 20.68 2.80 -20.26
C PRO A 11 22.17 3.14 -20.20
N MET A 12 22.97 2.18 -19.77
CA MET A 12 24.41 2.28 -19.91
C MET A 12 24.80 2.34 -21.39
N PRO A 13 25.86 3.07 -21.76
CA PRO A 13 26.37 3.07 -23.11
C PRO A 13 26.61 1.63 -23.60
N ASP A 14 26.27 1.37 -24.85
CA ASP A 14 26.50 0.08 -25.56
C ASP A 14 25.60 -1.09 -25.10
N VAL A 15 24.52 -0.85 -24.31
CA VAL A 15 23.53 -1.86 -23.99
C VAL A 15 22.43 -1.90 -25.04
N LEU A 16 22.24 -3.06 -25.67
CA LEU A 16 21.15 -3.29 -26.62
C LEU A 16 19.84 -3.53 -25.87
N ALA A 17 18.85 -2.65 -26.06
CA ALA A 17 17.49 -2.82 -25.55
C ALA A 17 16.58 -3.37 -26.65
N ARG A 18 15.77 -4.38 -26.32
CA ARG A 18 14.75 -4.93 -27.20
C ARG A 18 13.36 -4.55 -26.68
N GLY A 19 12.64 -3.75 -27.46
CA GLY A 19 11.23 -3.45 -27.18
C GLY A 19 10.31 -4.60 -27.59
N ARG A 20 9.35 -4.91 -26.75
CA ARG A 20 8.20 -5.79 -27.08
C ARG A 20 6.92 -5.14 -26.55
N HIS A 21 5.78 -5.53 -27.12
CA HIS A 21 4.48 -5.14 -26.57
C HIS A 21 4.38 -5.64 -25.13
N ALA A 22 3.95 -4.74 -24.21
CA ALA A 22 3.58 -5.13 -22.87
C ALA A 22 2.31 -5.97 -22.95
N GLU A 23 2.24 -7.02 -22.13
CA GLU A 23 0.99 -7.76 -21.95
C GLU A 23 -0.02 -6.86 -21.25
N PRO A 24 -1.28 -6.85 -21.70
CA PRO A 24 -2.33 -6.09 -21.00
C PRO A 24 -2.43 -6.54 -19.56
N ALA A 25 -2.74 -5.59 -18.65
CA ALA A 25 -3.02 -5.92 -17.27
C ALA A 25 -4.18 -6.92 -17.19
N SER A 26 -4.00 -7.99 -16.43
CA SER A 26 -4.99 -9.07 -16.27
C SER A 26 -6.27 -8.54 -15.62
N SER A 27 -6.17 -7.49 -14.83
CA SER A 27 -7.26 -6.84 -14.12
C SER A 27 -7.97 -5.72 -14.89
N ALA A 28 -7.58 -5.41 -16.13
CA ALA A 28 -8.15 -4.29 -16.89
C ALA A 28 -9.67 -4.35 -17.02
N GLY A 29 -10.23 -5.57 -17.18
CA GLY A 29 -11.69 -5.78 -17.20
C GLY A 29 -12.34 -5.49 -15.84
N ALA A 30 -11.75 -5.97 -14.76
CA ALA A 30 -12.22 -5.75 -13.39
C ALA A 30 -12.16 -4.27 -13.01
N LEU A 31 -11.06 -3.59 -13.34
CA LEU A 31 -10.92 -2.16 -13.14
C LEU A 31 -12.04 -1.37 -13.84
N ARG A 32 -12.25 -1.66 -15.11
CA ARG A 32 -13.33 -1.01 -15.87
C ARG A 32 -14.70 -1.28 -15.25
N ALA A 33 -14.98 -2.52 -14.87
CA ALA A 33 -16.24 -2.87 -14.22
C ALA A 33 -16.43 -2.09 -12.91
N LYS A 34 -15.37 -1.95 -12.08
CA LYS A 34 -15.42 -1.17 -10.85
C LYS A 34 -15.68 0.31 -11.08
N VAL A 35 -15.04 0.90 -12.08
CA VAL A 35 -15.28 2.32 -12.46
C VAL A 35 -16.74 2.55 -12.82
N PHE A 36 -17.39 1.58 -13.47
CA PHE A 36 -18.82 1.63 -13.80
C PHE A 36 -19.75 1.16 -12.67
N GLY A 37 -19.23 0.96 -11.47
CA GLY A 37 -20.03 0.68 -10.28
C GLY A 37 -20.33 -0.80 -10.04
N ALA A 38 -19.70 -1.71 -10.78
CA ALA A 38 -19.85 -3.14 -10.50
C ALA A 38 -19.15 -3.53 -9.20
N ARG A 39 -19.67 -4.57 -8.56
CA ARG A 39 -19.01 -5.24 -7.43
C ARG A 39 -17.99 -6.23 -7.95
N LEU A 40 -16.85 -6.30 -7.30
CA LEU A 40 -15.77 -7.22 -7.63
C LEU A 40 -15.68 -8.34 -6.60
N ASP A 41 -15.29 -9.51 -7.05
CA ASP A 41 -15.01 -10.68 -6.21
C ASP A 41 -13.55 -10.76 -5.74
N ASP A 42 -13.25 -11.75 -4.92
CA ASP A 42 -11.91 -12.00 -4.35
C ASP A 42 -10.84 -12.18 -5.44
N ALA A 43 -11.16 -12.89 -6.52
CA ALA A 43 -10.21 -13.15 -7.61
C ALA A 43 -9.89 -11.88 -8.41
N GLN A 44 -10.90 -11.05 -8.64
CA GLN A 44 -10.77 -9.78 -9.34
C GLN A 44 -9.94 -8.77 -8.53
N TYR A 45 -10.16 -8.69 -7.21
CA TYR A 45 -9.32 -7.87 -6.32
C TYR A 45 -7.90 -8.38 -6.25
N LEU A 46 -7.70 -9.69 -6.19
CA LEU A 46 -6.36 -10.27 -6.20
C LEU A 46 -5.60 -9.90 -7.48
N ALA A 47 -6.23 -10.05 -8.65
CA ALA A 47 -5.62 -9.67 -9.92
C ALA A 47 -5.30 -8.17 -9.98
N LEU A 48 -6.20 -7.30 -9.49
CA LEU A 48 -5.96 -5.86 -9.41
C LEU A 48 -4.74 -5.52 -8.54
N VAL A 49 -4.66 -6.08 -7.33
CA VAL A 49 -3.55 -5.80 -6.42
C VAL A 49 -2.23 -6.37 -6.97
N GLN A 50 -2.25 -7.51 -7.62
CA GLN A 50 -1.07 -8.06 -8.32
C GLN A 50 -0.59 -7.12 -9.41
N ASP A 51 -1.49 -6.66 -10.29
CA ASP A 51 -1.12 -5.73 -11.37
C ASP A 51 -0.62 -4.38 -10.84
N VAL A 52 -1.12 -3.90 -9.69
CA VAL A 52 -0.57 -2.72 -8.98
C VAL A 52 0.85 -2.98 -8.52
N MET A 53 1.11 -4.11 -7.85
CA MET A 53 2.43 -4.44 -7.32
C MET A 53 3.48 -4.67 -8.40
N GLU A 54 3.05 -5.17 -9.56
CA GLU A 54 3.90 -5.41 -10.71
C GLU A 54 4.02 -4.18 -11.63
N SER A 55 3.47 -3.03 -11.22
CA SER A 55 3.47 -1.77 -11.99
C SER A 55 2.89 -1.94 -13.41
N ARG A 56 1.88 -2.80 -13.55
CA ARG A 56 1.21 -3.03 -14.85
C ARG A 56 0.10 -2.03 -15.12
N LEU A 57 -0.39 -1.36 -14.08
CA LEU A 57 -1.37 -0.28 -14.22
C LEU A 57 -0.64 1.05 -14.42
N SER A 58 -1.13 1.86 -15.34
CA SER A 58 -0.70 3.25 -15.48
C SER A 58 -1.20 4.10 -14.31
N ASP A 59 -0.58 5.25 -14.09
CA ASP A 59 -1.01 6.21 -13.06
C ASP A 59 -2.48 6.60 -13.20
N LEU A 60 -2.97 6.70 -14.45
CA LEU A 60 -4.37 7.01 -14.74
C LEU A 60 -5.31 5.88 -14.30
N GLU A 61 -4.93 4.63 -14.58
CA GLU A 61 -5.70 3.45 -14.15
C GLU A 61 -5.67 3.29 -12.64
N LEU A 62 -4.53 3.54 -12.00
CA LEU A 62 -4.40 3.53 -10.55
C LEU A 62 -5.28 4.62 -9.91
N ALA A 63 -5.24 5.83 -10.43
CA ALA A 63 -6.13 6.92 -9.98
C ALA A 63 -7.60 6.58 -10.17
N ALA A 64 -7.97 5.97 -11.28
CA ALA A 64 -9.34 5.50 -11.52
C ALA A 64 -9.76 4.42 -10.51
N PHE A 65 -8.90 3.46 -10.20
CA PHE A 65 -9.16 2.43 -9.18
C PHE A 65 -9.37 3.03 -7.80
N VAL A 66 -8.47 3.90 -7.35
CA VAL A 66 -8.58 4.57 -6.05
C VAL A 66 -9.87 5.39 -5.97
N THR A 67 -10.17 6.15 -7.01
CA THR A 67 -11.40 6.96 -7.06
C THR A 67 -12.67 6.10 -7.06
N ALA A 68 -12.68 5.00 -7.81
CA ALA A 68 -13.81 4.08 -7.87
C ALA A 68 -13.98 3.28 -6.55
N SER A 69 -12.98 3.25 -5.70
CA SER A 69 -13.01 2.56 -4.41
C SER A 69 -13.22 3.51 -3.22
N ALA A 70 -13.22 4.82 -3.45
CA ALA A 70 -13.31 5.82 -2.39
C ALA A 70 -14.74 6.01 -1.88
N GLY A 71 -14.86 6.52 -0.64
CA GLY A 71 -16.14 6.77 0.01
C GLY A 71 -16.90 5.46 0.29
N ASP A 72 -18.21 5.47 0.08
CA ASP A 72 -19.10 4.32 0.34
C ASP A 72 -19.21 3.36 -0.87
N ARG A 73 -18.23 3.37 -1.77
CA ARG A 73 -18.25 2.56 -2.99
C ARG A 73 -17.75 1.13 -2.83
N LEU A 74 -17.19 0.82 -1.67
CA LEU A 74 -16.85 -0.55 -1.28
C LEU A 74 -17.84 -1.02 -0.22
N ASP A 75 -18.47 -2.16 -0.46
CA ASP A 75 -19.22 -2.83 0.59
C ASP A 75 -18.28 -3.65 1.51
N HIS A 76 -18.87 -4.28 2.52
CA HIS A 76 -18.09 -5.09 3.47
C HIS A 76 -17.39 -6.28 2.80
N ALA A 77 -18.03 -6.92 1.82
CA ALA A 77 -17.44 -8.05 1.10
C ALA A 77 -16.25 -7.60 0.25
N GLU A 78 -16.40 -6.51 -0.49
CA GLU A 78 -15.34 -5.92 -1.30
C GLU A 78 -14.16 -5.41 -0.45
N THR A 79 -14.46 -4.75 0.68
CA THR A 79 -13.42 -4.32 1.63
C THR A 79 -12.61 -5.51 2.16
N THR A 80 -13.31 -6.61 2.48
CA THR A 80 -12.67 -7.85 2.93
C THR A 80 -11.83 -8.47 1.82
N ALA A 81 -12.35 -8.54 0.59
CA ALA A 81 -11.65 -9.10 -0.57
C ALA A 81 -10.38 -8.30 -0.89
N LEU A 82 -10.49 -6.96 -0.94
CA LEU A 82 -9.33 -6.08 -1.16
C LEU A 82 -8.28 -6.25 -0.07
N THR A 83 -8.69 -6.31 1.20
CA THR A 83 -7.78 -6.52 2.32
C THR A 83 -7.05 -7.85 2.22
N ARG A 84 -7.76 -8.94 1.88
CA ARG A 84 -7.16 -10.26 1.67
C ARG A 84 -6.18 -10.26 0.49
N ALA A 85 -6.53 -9.60 -0.60
CA ALA A 85 -5.64 -9.45 -1.75
C ALA A 85 -4.33 -8.74 -1.35
N MET A 86 -4.42 -7.64 -0.62
CA MET A 86 -3.24 -6.91 -0.12
C MET A 86 -2.36 -7.78 0.80
N ILE A 87 -2.97 -8.55 1.70
CA ILE A 87 -2.25 -9.49 2.58
C ILE A 87 -1.56 -10.60 1.76
N THR A 88 -2.23 -11.09 0.72
CA THR A 88 -1.72 -12.20 -0.10
C THR A 88 -0.54 -11.79 -0.96
N VAL A 89 -0.58 -10.58 -1.52
CA VAL A 89 0.46 -10.06 -2.43
C VAL A 89 1.58 -9.37 -1.66
N GLY A 90 1.28 -8.82 -0.49
CA GLY A 90 2.25 -8.12 0.35
C GLY A 90 3.22 -9.05 1.08
N GLN A 91 4.29 -8.47 1.59
CA GLN A 91 5.21 -9.18 2.47
C GLN A 91 4.62 -9.31 3.86
N ARG A 92 4.75 -10.49 4.45
CA ARG A 92 4.34 -10.76 5.82
C ARG A 92 5.57 -10.79 6.72
N LEU A 93 5.49 -10.05 7.81
CA LEU A 93 6.53 -10.07 8.84
C LEU A 93 6.21 -11.19 9.84
N ASP A 94 7.21 -12.01 10.13
CA ASP A 94 7.13 -13.03 11.17
C ASP A 94 7.91 -12.56 12.41
N TRP A 95 7.21 -12.44 13.50
CA TRP A 95 7.78 -12.00 14.77
C TRP A 95 8.08 -13.16 15.73
N GLY A 96 7.96 -14.39 15.27
CA GLY A 96 8.14 -15.60 16.06
C GLY A 96 7.00 -15.85 17.07
N ASP A 97 7.20 -16.86 17.92
CA ASP A 97 6.18 -17.28 18.89
C ASP A 97 5.95 -16.27 20.01
N GLY A 98 4.73 -16.23 20.51
CA GLY A 98 4.29 -15.40 21.63
C GLY A 98 3.42 -14.22 21.23
N PRO A 99 2.90 -13.47 22.23
CA PRO A 99 2.02 -12.35 21.96
C PRO A 99 2.78 -11.19 21.31
N VAL A 100 2.22 -10.74 20.19
CA VAL A 100 2.66 -9.52 19.49
C VAL A 100 1.55 -8.49 19.67
N LEU A 101 1.90 -7.36 20.21
CA LEU A 101 0.96 -6.28 20.48
C LEU A 101 1.06 -5.21 19.38
N ASP A 102 -0.04 -4.56 19.11
CA ASP A 102 -0.08 -3.40 18.22
C ASP A 102 -0.85 -2.25 18.87
N LYS A 103 -0.59 -1.05 18.41
CA LYS A 103 -1.22 0.16 18.90
C LYS A 103 -1.42 1.14 17.75
N HIS A 104 -2.64 1.57 17.55
CA HIS A 104 -2.99 2.64 16.64
C HIS A 104 -3.41 3.91 17.37
N CYS A 105 -3.05 5.06 16.80
CA CYS A 105 -3.56 6.35 17.21
C CYS A 105 -4.78 6.72 16.36
N VAL A 106 -5.69 7.49 16.92
CA VAL A 106 -6.69 8.18 16.13
C VAL A 106 -5.98 9.25 15.30
N GLY A 107 -6.05 9.14 13.98
CA GLY A 107 -5.43 10.09 13.06
C GLY A 107 -6.07 11.48 13.15
N GLY A 108 -5.32 12.51 12.77
CA GLY A 108 -5.83 13.88 12.66
C GLY A 108 -5.97 14.66 13.97
N LEU A 109 -5.69 14.06 15.12
CA LEU A 109 -5.70 14.78 16.40
C LEU A 109 -4.37 15.48 16.66
N PRO A 110 -4.34 16.80 16.81
CA PRO A 110 -3.12 17.54 17.13
C PRO A 110 -2.50 17.08 18.47
N GLY A 111 -1.16 17.00 18.52
CA GLY A 111 -0.45 16.68 19.75
C GLY A 111 -0.53 15.24 20.21
N ASN A 112 -1.09 14.33 19.40
CA ASN A 112 -1.18 12.91 19.72
C ASN A 112 0.19 12.23 19.62
N ARG A 113 0.98 12.27 20.69
CA ARG A 113 2.34 11.69 20.79
C ARG A 113 2.39 10.44 21.68
N THR A 114 1.28 9.73 21.78
CA THR A 114 1.17 8.56 22.67
C THR A 114 1.97 7.36 22.18
N THR A 115 2.23 7.24 20.87
CA THR A 115 2.94 6.07 20.32
C THR A 115 4.33 5.87 20.90
N PRO A 116 5.27 6.84 20.91
CA PRO A 116 6.59 6.64 21.47
C PRO A 116 6.54 6.23 22.95
N ILE A 117 5.63 6.81 23.71
CA ILE A 117 5.47 6.53 25.15
C ILE A 117 4.95 5.10 25.37
N VAL A 118 3.85 4.74 24.70
CA VAL A 118 3.22 3.42 24.86
C VAL A 118 4.13 2.31 24.38
N VAL A 119 4.78 2.48 23.22
CA VAL A 119 5.70 1.47 22.68
C VAL A 119 6.88 1.25 23.62
N ALA A 120 7.47 2.31 24.16
CA ALA A 120 8.57 2.20 25.11
C ALA A 120 8.16 1.47 26.40
N ILE A 121 7.01 1.78 26.97
CA ILE A 121 6.49 1.13 28.18
C ILE A 121 6.23 -0.36 27.92
N VAL A 122 5.54 -0.70 26.83
CA VAL A 122 5.20 -2.07 26.50
C VAL A 122 6.44 -2.92 26.22
N ALA A 123 7.42 -2.35 25.50
CA ALA A 123 8.69 -3.01 25.24
C ALA A 123 9.50 -3.20 26.54
N ALA A 124 9.51 -2.22 27.45
CA ALA A 124 10.17 -2.33 28.74
C ALA A 124 9.56 -3.41 29.66
N LEU A 125 8.28 -3.73 29.45
CA LEU A 125 7.59 -4.85 30.12
C LEU A 125 7.91 -6.21 29.48
N GLY A 126 8.76 -6.28 28.46
CA GLY A 126 9.18 -7.50 27.79
C GLY A 126 8.24 -7.99 26.70
N TYR A 127 7.24 -7.21 26.30
CA TYR A 127 6.35 -7.57 25.22
C TYR A 127 6.89 -7.09 23.85
N ARG A 128 6.56 -7.83 22.80
CA ARG A 128 6.83 -7.43 21.42
C ARG A 128 5.76 -6.48 20.93
N ILE A 129 6.19 -5.30 20.49
CA ILE A 129 5.30 -4.28 19.92
C ILE A 129 5.99 -3.63 18.70
N PRO A 130 6.05 -4.35 17.55
CA PRO A 130 6.64 -3.83 16.33
C PRO A 130 5.72 -2.75 15.74
N LYS A 131 6.07 -1.48 15.95
CA LYS A 131 5.26 -0.36 15.49
C LYS A 131 5.68 0.10 14.11
N THR A 132 4.84 -0.16 13.12
CA THR A 132 4.95 0.46 11.80
C THR A 132 4.41 1.90 11.83
N SER A 133 5.00 2.77 11.06
CA SER A 133 4.56 4.17 10.93
C SER A 133 4.87 4.71 9.55
N SER A 134 4.06 5.67 9.12
CA SER A 134 4.35 6.52 7.97
C SER A 134 4.81 7.89 8.42
N ARG A 135 5.28 8.70 7.47
CA ARG A 135 5.45 10.13 7.63
C ARG A 135 4.09 10.83 7.74
N ALA A 136 4.10 12.13 7.99
CA ALA A 136 2.89 12.92 8.15
C ALA A 136 1.92 12.74 6.96
N ILE A 137 0.68 12.35 7.26
CA ILE A 137 -0.42 12.25 6.28
C ILE A 137 -1.58 13.14 6.76
N THR A 138 -2.09 12.88 7.97
CA THR A 138 -3.25 13.59 8.54
C THR A 138 -2.88 14.45 9.75
N SER A 139 -1.67 14.33 10.27
CA SER A 139 -1.17 15.12 11.39
C SER A 139 0.03 15.96 10.94
N PRO A 140 0.28 17.11 11.59
CA PRO A 140 1.41 17.99 11.26
C PRO A 140 2.79 17.31 11.30
N ALA A 141 2.92 16.27 12.13
CA ALA A 141 4.11 15.42 12.17
C ALA A 141 3.68 13.98 12.43
N GLY A 142 4.14 13.04 11.60
CA GLY A 142 3.95 11.62 11.81
C GLY A 142 4.82 11.08 12.94
N THR A 143 4.55 9.84 13.36
CA THR A 143 5.41 9.17 14.36
C THR A 143 6.82 8.96 13.81
N ALA A 144 6.95 8.60 12.52
CA ALA A 144 8.25 8.45 11.88
C ALA A 144 9.05 9.77 11.91
N ASP A 145 8.43 10.90 11.53
CA ASP A 145 9.07 12.22 11.57
C ASP A 145 9.51 12.60 12.98
N THR A 146 8.69 12.26 13.99
CA THR A 146 9.02 12.53 15.39
C THR A 146 10.22 11.69 15.84
N MET A 147 10.26 10.41 15.48
CA MET A 147 11.34 9.51 15.86
C MET A 147 12.67 9.87 15.19
N GLU A 148 12.65 10.35 13.95
CA GLU A 148 13.85 10.83 13.25
C GLU A 148 14.54 12.03 13.97
N VAL A 149 13.76 12.84 14.68
CA VAL A 149 14.31 13.97 15.45
C VAL A 149 14.83 13.51 16.82
N MET A 150 14.30 12.42 17.36
CA MET A 150 14.63 11.93 18.71
C MET A 150 15.75 10.90 18.71
N ALA A 151 16.01 10.22 17.63
CA ALA A 151 17.02 9.16 17.45
C ALA A 151 18.12 9.58 16.50
#